data_02885e2195bd1b6f3d32b8c0cb6e5cef
#
_entry.id   02885e2195bd1b6f3d32b8c0cb6e5cef
#
_cell.length_a   1.000
_cell.length_b   1.000
_cell.length_c   1.000
_cell.angle_alpha   90.00
_cell.angle_beta   90.00
_cell.angle_gamma   90.00
#
_symmetry.space_group_name_H-M   'P 1'
#
loop_
_entity.id
_entity.type
_entity.pdbx_description
1 polymer ?
#
loop_
_entity_poly.entity_id
_entity_poly.type
_entity_poly.pdbx_seq_one_letter_code
_entity_poly.pdbx_strand_id
1 'polypeptide(L)'
;VFSQKNNLSTVLRKLPTEIPTIKSLNLPPVMNKMSDELNGLILVTGATGSGKSTTLAALLNKINHERAVHVVTLEDPIEFVHPHLQATFNQREQGNDFDTFANGLRAALRQAPKVILVGEMRDRETMEIGLTASETGHLVLSTLHTVDAGSTINRCLGMFEHDEQPQIRNRLVDTIRWIICQRLLPKVAGGRVAAFEVMGMNLRIREVILNGESEGKTFYEIITDGTAMGMTTFDQYILQLYEKGLVTEETAMGYCSRRSAMGRGLDLIKA
;
A
#
# COMPACT_ATOMS: atom_id res chain seq x y z
N VAL A 1 18.31 -21.33 8.40
CA VAL A 1 18.83 -22.69 8.57
C VAL A 1 17.79 -23.50 9.30
N PHE A 2 17.49 -24.73 8.85
CA PHE A 2 16.52 -25.62 9.49
C PHE A 2 16.97 -27.08 9.34
N SER A 3 16.45 -27.95 10.21
CA SER A 3 16.70 -29.38 10.13
C SER A 3 15.63 -30.06 9.26
N GLN A 4 16.07 -30.93 8.35
CA GLN A 4 15.23 -31.76 7.51
C GLN A 4 15.85 -33.16 7.37
N LYS A 5 15.14 -34.22 7.75
CA LYS A 5 15.60 -35.62 7.63
C LYS A 5 17.01 -35.82 8.21
N ASN A 6 17.26 -35.32 9.42
CA ASN A 6 18.53 -35.34 10.14
C ASN A 6 19.70 -34.58 9.43
N ASN A 7 19.42 -33.77 8.45
CA ASN A 7 20.41 -32.91 7.78
C ASN A 7 20.06 -31.43 8.02
N LEU A 8 21.10 -30.58 8.01
CA LEU A 8 20.92 -29.13 7.99
C LEU A 8 20.63 -28.65 6.56
N SER A 9 19.60 -27.83 6.42
CA SER A 9 19.23 -27.18 5.17
C SER A 9 19.21 -25.66 5.36
N THR A 10 19.54 -24.92 4.31
CA THR A 10 19.56 -23.46 4.33
C THR A 10 18.83 -22.92 3.09
N VAL A 11 18.00 -21.93 3.31
CA VAL A 11 17.43 -21.10 2.25
C VAL A 11 18.04 -19.71 2.39
N LEU A 12 18.64 -19.21 1.31
CA LEU A 12 19.26 -17.89 1.25
C LEU A 12 18.46 -17.00 0.31
N ARG A 13 18.09 -15.83 0.79
CA ARG A 13 17.45 -14.78 -0.01
C ARG A 13 18.44 -13.62 -0.13
N LYS A 14 18.90 -13.34 -1.36
CA LYS A 14 19.73 -12.16 -1.61
C LYS A 14 18.88 -10.91 -1.52
N LEU A 15 19.24 -9.96 -0.68
CA LEU A 15 18.60 -8.65 -0.64
C LEU A 15 19.02 -7.83 -1.87
N PRO A 16 18.11 -7.02 -2.44
CA PRO A 16 18.46 -6.08 -3.50
C PRO A 16 19.51 -5.07 -3.02
N THR A 17 20.51 -4.79 -3.85
CA THR A 17 21.53 -3.78 -3.55
C THR A 17 21.13 -2.38 -3.94
N GLU A 18 20.19 -2.26 -4.88
CA GLU A 18 19.67 -0.97 -5.35
C GLU A 18 18.25 -0.76 -4.86
N ILE A 19 17.98 0.44 -4.34
CA ILE A 19 16.65 0.83 -3.92
C ILE A 19 15.92 1.38 -5.14
N PRO A 20 14.73 0.85 -5.47
CA PRO A 20 13.99 1.31 -6.64
C PRO A 20 13.49 2.74 -6.48
N THR A 21 13.21 3.39 -7.60
CA THR A 21 12.57 4.70 -7.66
C THR A 21 11.14 4.58 -8.20
N ILE A 22 10.30 5.59 -7.93
CA ILE A 22 8.95 5.69 -8.51
C ILE A 22 9.02 5.58 -10.04
N LYS A 23 10.03 6.24 -10.66
CA LYS A 23 10.24 6.23 -12.10
C LYS A 23 10.70 4.86 -12.63
N SER A 24 11.67 4.23 -11.99
CA SER A 24 12.20 2.92 -12.45
C SER A 24 11.18 1.81 -12.41
N LEU A 25 10.21 1.89 -11.50
CA LEU A 25 9.11 0.94 -11.37
C LEU A 25 7.86 1.32 -12.20
N ASN A 26 7.88 2.46 -12.91
CA ASN A 26 6.72 3.01 -13.62
C ASN A 26 5.47 3.11 -12.72
N LEU A 27 5.65 3.55 -11.48
CA LEU A 27 4.56 3.71 -10.54
C LEU A 27 3.65 4.87 -10.96
N PRO A 28 2.35 4.86 -10.58
CA PRO A 28 1.43 5.95 -10.88
C PRO A 28 1.99 7.31 -10.46
N PRO A 29 1.88 8.36 -11.31
CA PRO A 29 2.44 9.68 -11.00
C PRO A 29 1.94 10.31 -9.70
N VAL A 30 0.72 9.94 -9.27
CA VAL A 30 0.14 10.40 -8.00
C VAL A 30 0.97 9.97 -6.78
N MET A 31 1.79 8.93 -6.88
CA MET A 31 2.68 8.52 -5.79
C MET A 31 3.74 9.58 -5.44
N ASN A 32 4.04 10.50 -6.37
CA ASN A 32 4.87 11.66 -6.03
C ASN A 32 4.18 12.56 -4.99
N LYS A 33 2.86 12.75 -5.08
CA LYS A 33 2.09 13.51 -4.07
C LYS A 33 2.05 12.81 -2.71
N MET A 34 2.07 11.48 -2.70
CA MET A 34 2.06 10.70 -1.45
C MET A 34 3.34 10.91 -0.63
N SER A 35 4.49 11.15 -1.28
CA SER A 35 5.74 11.46 -0.59
C SER A 35 5.74 12.86 0.06
N ASP A 36 4.85 13.75 -0.38
CA ASP A 36 4.72 15.10 0.14
C ASP A 36 3.77 15.20 1.34
N GLU A 37 3.01 14.13 1.62
CA GLU A 37 2.12 14.08 2.78
C GLU A 37 2.92 14.30 4.08
N LEU A 38 2.40 15.17 4.93
CA LEU A 38 3.06 15.51 6.19
C LEU A 38 2.64 14.59 7.33
N ASN A 39 1.42 14.10 7.28
CA ASN A 39 0.82 13.21 8.27
C ASN A 39 -0.29 12.37 7.65
N GLY A 40 -0.78 11.41 8.44
CA GLY A 40 -1.88 10.53 8.04
C GLY A 40 -1.39 9.13 7.73
N LEU A 41 -2.27 8.30 7.21
CA LEU A 41 -2.05 6.88 6.95
C LEU A 41 -2.08 6.60 5.46
N ILE A 42 -1.03 5.96 4.95
CA ILE A 42 -0.96 5.42 3.59
C ILE A 42 -0.83 3.90 3.69
N LEU A 43 -1.76 3.18 3.06
CA LEU A 43 -1.78 1.73 3.03
C LEU A 43 -1.44 1.21 1.64
N VAL A 44 -0.45 0.32 1.54
CA VAL A 44 -0.13 -0.42 0.32
C VAL A 44 -0.58 -1.86 0.49
N THR A 45 -1.50 -2.33 -0.34
CA THR A 45 -2.16 -3.62 -0.15
C THR A 45 -2.03 -4.53 -1.36
N GLY A 46 -2.32 -5.80 -1.18
CA GLY A 46 -2.24 -6.82 -2.23
C GLY A 46 -1.74 -8.15 -1.69
N ALA A 47 -1.83 -9.19 -2.50
CA ALA A 47 -1.37 -10.53 -2.15
C ALA A 47 0.14 -10.55 -1.83
N THR A 48 0.59 -11.61 -1.16
CA THR A 48 2.02 -11.85 -0.97
C THR A 48 2.72 -11.93 -2.33
N GLY A 49 3.86 -11.25 -2.45
CA GLY A 49 4.61 -11.19 -3.71
C GLY A 49 4.05 -10.22 -4.75
N SER A 50 3.06 -9.38 -4.43
CA SER A 50 2.55 -8.34 -5.34
C SER A 50 3.47 -7.12 -5.47
N GLY A 51 4.55 -7.03 -4.68
CA GLY A 51 5.54 -5.95 -4.75
C GLY A 51 5.30 -4.79 -3.79
N LYS A 52 4.52 -4.98 -2.72
CA LYS A 52 4.21 -3.93 -1.72
C LYS A 52 5.47 -3.30 -1.13
N SER A 53 6.38 -4.12 -0.61
CA SER A 53 7.65 -3.64 -0.01
C SER A 53 8.50 -2.88 -1.03
N THR A 54 8.52 -3.32 -2.29
CA THR A 54 9.23 -2.63 -3.39
C THR A 54 8.64 -1.24 -3.65
N THR A 55 7.32 -1.14 -3.65
CA THR A 55 6.60 0.14 -3.83
C THR A 55 6.84 1.08 -2.66
N LEU A 56 6.78 0.57 -1.43
CA LEU A 56 7.08 1.35 -0.22
C LEU A 56 8.54 1.80 -0.19
N ALA A 57 9.48 0.93 -0.60
CA ALA A 57 10.89 1.29 -0.69
C ALA A 57 11.11 2.44 -1.69
N ALA A 58 10.43 2.43 -2.84
CA ALA A 58 10.50 3.52 -3.81
C ALA A 58 9.93 4.85 -3.25
N LEU A 59 8.83 4.77 -2.49
CA LEU A 59 8.24 5.94 -1.83
C LEU A 59 9.16 6.50 -0.75
N LEU A 60 9.71 5.63 0.12
CA LEU A 60 10.68 6.01 1.13
C LEU A 60 11.97 6.55 0.53
N ASN A 61 12.42 5.99 -0.60
CA ASN A 61 13.59 6.48 -1.32
C ASN A 61 13.39 7.93 -1.81
N LYS A 62 12.21 8.25 -2.34
CA LYS A 62 11.86 9.64 -2.71
C LYS A 62 11.88 10.56 -1.49
N ILE A 63 11.24 10.16 -0.38
CA ILE A 63 11.26 10.93 0.88
C ILE A 63 12.71 11.16 1.33
N ASN A 64 13.56 10.13 1.24
CA ASN A 64 14.97 10.20 1.63
C ASN A 64 15.78 11.22 0.81
N HIS A 65 15.45 11.41 -0.46
CA HIS A 65 16.13 12.36 -1.33
C HIS A 65 15.65 13.80 -1.19
N GLU A 66 14.41 14.01 -0.73
CA GLU A 66 13.75 15.31 -0.83
C GLU A 66 13.41 15.96 0.51
N ARG A 67 13.43 15.18 1.62
CA ARG A 67 12.96 15.66 2.93
C ARG A 67 13.99 15.42 4.04
N ALA A 68 14.36 16.47 4.73
CA ALA A 68 15.22 16.41 5.94
C ALA A 68 14.38 16.00 7.15
N VAL A 69 14.04 14.72 7.24
CA VAL A 69 13.16 14.15 8.28
C VAL A 69 13.78 12.89 8.90
N HIS A 70 13.34 12.57 10.12
CA HIS A 70 13.64 11.29 10.74
C HIS A 70 12.59 10.25 10.31
N VAL A 71 13.06 9.14 9.76
CA VAL A 71 12.26 7.98 9.35
C VAL A 71 12.59 6.80 10.24
N VAL A 72 11.57 6.18 10.81
CA VAL A 72 11.71 4.90 11.56
C VAL A 72 10.97 3.83 10.78
N THR A 73 11.61 2.69 10.55
CA THR A 73 10.94 1.52 9.97
C THR A 73 10.93 0.36 10.97
N LEU A 74 9.82 -0.36 10.98
CA LEU A 74 9.59 -1.59 11.75
C LEU A 74 9.25 -2.68 10.74
N GLU A 75 10.13 -3.66 10.53
CA GLU A 75 10.04 -4.61 9.42
C GLU A 75 10.21 -6.07 9.88
N ASP A 76 9.73 -7.02 9.08
CA ASP A 76 9.87 -8.47 9.34
C ASP A 76 9.98 -9.25 8.00
N PRO A 77 11.22 -9.47 7.51
CA PRO A 77 12.48 -8.77 7.82
C PRO A 77 12.68 -7.47 7.04
N ILE A 78 13.80 -6.78 7.25
CA ILE A 78 14.25 -5.66 6.40
C ILE A 78 14.56 -6.18 4.99
N GLU A 79 13.83 -5.65 3.98
CA GLU A 79 14.04 -6.05 2.56
C GLU A 79 14.95 -5.09 1.79
N PHE A 80 14.96 -3.79 2.15
CA PHE A 80 15.79 -2.76 1.52
C PHE A 80 16.50 -1.95 2.60
N VAL A 81 17.81 -1.79 2.46
CA VAL A 81 18.62 -0.98 3.38
C VAL A 81 18.75 0.43 2.84
N HIS A 82 18.13 1.39 3.50
CA HIS A 82 18.17 2.80 3.10
C HIS A 82 19.40 3.52 3.63
N PRO A 83 20.21 4.17 2.77
CA PRO A 83 21.29 5.04 3.23
C PRO A 83 20.72 6.31 3.88
N HIS A 84 21.49 6.96 4.72
CA HIS A 84 21.17 8.31 5.17
C HIS A 84 21.52 9.30 4.03
N LEU A 85 20.51 10.02 3.52
CA LEU A 85 20.68 11.09 2.53
C LEU A 85 20.21 12.41 3.15
N GLN A 86 19.07 12.98 2.69
CA GLN A 86 18.46 14.10 3.41
C GLN A 86 17.76 13.63 4.68
N ALA A 87 17.08 12.46 4.60
CA ALA A 87 16.46 11.87 5.76
C ALA A 87 17.46 11.02 6.58
N THR A 88 17.20 10.93 7.88
CA THR A 88 17.87 9.96 8.79
C THR A 88 16.98 8.74 8.93
N PHE A 89 17.51 7.56 8.66
CA PHE A 89 16.78 6.29 8.76
C PHE A 89 17.22 5.48 9.98
N ASN A 90 16.26 5.02 10.77
CA ASN A 90 16.44 3.96 11.75
C ASN A 90 15.55 2.79 11.37
N GLN A 91 16.16 1.76 10.78
CA GLN A 91 15.47 0.53 10.39
C GLN A 91 15.63 -0.51 11.49
N ARG A 92 14.52 -1.11 11.89
CA ARG A 92 14.47 -2.09 12.99
C ARG A 92 13.77 -3.35 12.52
N GLU A 93 14.31 -4.51 12.86
CA GLU A 93 13.82 -5.82 12.46
C GLU A 93 13.17 -6.55 13.63
N GLN A 94 12.00 -7.16 13.40
CA GLN A 94 11.30 -7.94 14.40
C GLN A 94 12.13 -9.16 14.80
N GLY A 95 12.12 -9.47 16.09
CA GLY A 95 12.88 -10.57 16.67
C GLY A 95 14.32 -10.22 17.03
N ASN A 96 14.92 -9.23 16.34
CA ASN A 96 16.26 -8.73 16.64
C ASN A 96 16.21 -7.42 17.44
N ASP A 97 15.44 -6.43 16.97
CA ASP A 97 15.43 -5.07 17.46
C ASP A 97 14.15 -4.72 18.24
N PHE A 98 13.08 -5.44 18.02
CA PHE A 98 11.82 -5.34 18.76
C PHE A 98 11.06 -6.69 18.74
N ASP A 99 10.19 -6.89 19.72
CA ASP A 99 9.41 -8.12 19.91
C ASP A 99 8.10 -8.13 19.10
N THR A 100 7.27 -7.08 19.25
CA THR A 100 5.99 -6.93 18.57
C THR A 100 5.89 -5.59 17.87
N PHE A 101 5.16 -5.52 16.75
CA PHE A 101 4.92 -4.27 16.03
C PHE A 101 4.30 -3.19 16.93
N ALA A 102 3.39 -3.56 17.81
CA ALA A 102 2.79 -2.64 18.77
C ALA A 102 3.83 -2.00 19.71
N ASN A 103 4.73 -2.80 20.29
CA ASN A 103 5.80 -2.30 21.17
C ASN A 103 6.83 -1.48 20.39
N GLY A 104 7.24 -1.97 19.22
CA GLY A 104 8.13 -1.24 18.32
C GLY A 104 7.58 0.14 17.95
N LEU A 105 6.28 0.22 17.62
CA LEU A 105 5.62 1.47 17.25
C LEU A 105 5.48 2.44 18.43
N ARG A 106 5.13 1.95 19.64
CA ARG A 106 5.14 2.78 20.85
C ARG A 106 6.53 3.37 21.14
N ALA A 107 7.57 2.57 20.96
CA ALA A 107 8.94 3.04 21.15
C ALA A 107 9.34 4.05 20.06
N ALA A 108 8.94 3.83 18.79
CA ALA A 108 9.20 4.75 17.69
C ALA A 108 8.61 6.13 17.94
N LEU A 109 7.39 6.24 18.47
CA LEU A 109 6.73 7.53 18.78
C LEU A 109 7.52 8.41 19.77
N ARG A 110 8.40 7.81 20.57
CA ARG A 110 9.28 8.56 21.51
C ARG A 110 10.58 9.05 20.86
N GLN A 111 10.83 8.70 19.60
CA GLN A 111 12.04 9.06 18.87
C GLN A 111 11.86 10.29 17.97
N ALA A 112 10.71 10.96 18.08
CA ALA A 112 10.32 12.12 17.26
C ALA A 112 10.47 11.90 15.74
N PRO A 113 10.04 10.75 15.16
CA PRO A 113 10.07 10.57 13.72
C PRO A 113 9.04 11.47 13.05
N LYS A 114 9.20 11.76 11.78
CA LYS A 114 8.16 12.36 10.94
C LYS A 114 7.47 11.33 10.06
N VAL A 115 8.19 10.27 9.72
CA VAL A 115 7.68 9.16 8.90
C VAL A 115 7.94 7.84 9.63
N ILE A 116 6.93 6.99 9.68
CA ILE A 116 7.02 5.66 10.29
C ILE A 116 6.53 4.64 9.26
N LEU A 117 7.37 3.66 8.93
CA LEU A 117 6.94 2.47 8.23
C LEU A 117 6.64 1.37 9.26
N VAL A 118 5.41 0.88 9.27
CA VAL A 118 5.02 -0.35 9.97
C VAL A 118 4.86 -1.42 8.90
N GLY A 119 5.73 -2.42 8.87
CA GLY A 119 5.80 -3.44 7.82
C GLY A 119 4.43 -4.00 7.47
N GLU A 120 3.64 -4.32 8.49
CA GLU A 120 2.24 -4.68 8.34
C GLU A 120 1.43 -4.40 9.62
N MET A 121 0.13 -4.15 9.46
CA MET A 121 -0.84 -4.02 10.55
C MET A 121 -1.80 -5.22 10.53
N ARG A 122 -1.50 -6.25 11.33
CA ARG A 122 -2.31 -7.49 11.36
C ARG A 122 -3.33 -7.55 12.47
N ASP A 123 -3.12 -6.79 13.53
CA ASP A 123 -3.87 -6.85 14.77
C ASP A 123 -4.42 -5.49 15.19
N ARG A 124 -5.40 -5.54 16.09
CA ARG A 124 -6.09 -4.37 16.64
C ARG A 124 -5.13 -3.39 17.28
N GLU A 125 -4.21 -3.88 18.13
CA GLU A 125 -3.32 -3.03 18.93
C GLU A 125 -2.39 -2.21 18.03
N THR A 126 -1.76 -2.85 17.04
CA THR A 126 -0.89 -2.18 16.07
C THR A 126 -1.68 -1.15 15.24
N MET A 127 -2.90 -1.50 14.79
CA MET A 127 -3.77 -0.58 14.05
C MET A 127 -4.15 0.65 14.89
N GLU A 128 -4.54 0.46 16.15
CA GLU A 128 -4.92 1.55 17.05
C GLU A 128 -3.78 2.54 17.30
N ILE A 129 -2.56 2.02 17.53
CA ILE A 129 -1.37 2.87 17.71
C ILE A 129 -1.01 3.58 16.41
N GLY A 130 -1.14 2.92 15.25
CA GLY A 130 -0.90 3.51 13.93
C GLY A 130 -1.86 4.64 13.61
N LEU A 131 -3.16 4.49 13.93
CA LEU A 131 -4.15 5.57 13.82
C LEU A 131 -3.78 6.74 14.73
N THR A 132 -3.45 6.47 15.99
CA THR A 132 -3.01 7.50 16.96
C THR A 132 -1.77 8.24 16.48
N ALA A 133 -0.79 7.55 15.92
CA ALA A 133 0.39 8.17 15.31
C ALA A 133 0.02 9.11 14.16
N SER A 134 -0.89 8.67 13.28
CA SER A 134 -1.39 9.46 12.16
C SER A 134 -2.15 10.71 12.61
N GLU A 135 -2.96 10.60 13.66
CA GLU A 135 -3.70 11.72 14.29
C GLU A 135 -2.77 12.74 14.95
N THR A 136 -1.64 12.29 15.49
CA THR A 136 -0.66 13.13 16.22
C THR A 136 0.45 13.70 15.33
N GLY A 137 0.27 13.66 14.02
CA GLY A 137 1.13 14.40 13.06
C GLY A 137 2.27 13.60 12.45
N HIS A 138 2.22 12.27 12.50
CA HIS A 138 3.16 11.39 11.82
C HIS A 138 2.59 10.90 10.49
N LEU A 139 3.43 10.78 9.46
CA LEU A 139 3.10 10.04 8.25
C LEU A 139 3.37 8.55 8.52
N VAL A 140 2.31 7.77 8.57
CA VAL A 140 2.39 6.31 8.78
C VAL A 140 2.18 5.59 7.46
N LEU A 141 3.15 4.76 7.08
CA LEU A 141 3.09 3.87 5.93
C LEU A 141 2.93 2.44 6.43
N SER A 142 2.04 1.65 5.82
CA SER A 142 1.92 0.24 6.21
C SER A 142 1.38 -0.63 5.09
N THR A 143 1.35 -1.96 5.33
CA THR A 143 0.77 -2.92 4.40
C THR A 143 -0.37 -3.71 5.00
N LEU A 144 -1.26 -4.17 4.11
CA LEU A 144 -2.30 -5.17 4.39
C LEU A 144 -2.36 -6.18 3.22
N HIS A 145 -3.02 -7.33 3.46
CA HIS A 145 -3.16 -8.39 2.45
C HIS A 145 -4.56 -8.41 1.81
N THR A 146 -5.14 -7.25 1.61
CA THR A 146 -6.44 -7.07 0.96
C THR A 146 -6.31 -6.85 -0.54
N VAL A 147 -7.38 -7.10 -1.29
CA VAL A 147 -7.36 -7.16 -2.76
C VAL A 147 -7.81 -5.87 -3.45
N ASP A 148 -8.52 -4.99 -2.72
CA ASP A 148 -9.04 -3.70 -3.18
C ASP A 148 -9.23 -2.72 -2.02
N ALA A 149 -9.59 -1.47 -2.33
CA ALA A 149 -9.73 -0.40 -1.33
C ALA A 149 -10.91 -0.65 -0.36
N GLY A 150 -12.04 -1.13 -0.87
CA GLY A 150 -13.21 -1.45 -0.05
C GLY A 150 -12.91 -2.55 0.96
N SER A 151 -12.28 -3.65 0.50
CA SER A 151 -11.82 -4.74 1.37
C SER A 151 -10.80 -4.26 2.41
N THR A 152 -9.98 -3.26 2.05
CA THR A 152 -9.00 -2.67 2.97
C THR A 152 -9.69 -1.95 4.12
N ILE A 153 -10.68 -1.10 3.83
CA ILE A 153 -11.49 -0.43 4.86
C ILE A 153 -12.20 -1.45 5.74
N ASN A 154 -12.86 -2.44 5.13
CA ASN A 154 -13.55 -3.50 5.87
C ASN A 154 -12.59 -4.32 6.75
N ARG A 155 -11.36 -4.58 6.28
CA ARG A 155 -10.34 -5.26 7.08
C ARG A 155 -9.89 -4.42 8.27
N CYS A 156 -9.69 -3.11 8.10
CA CYS A 156 -9.37 -2.21 9.21
C CYS A 156 -10.49 -2.21 10.26
N LEU A 157 -11.74 -2.10 9.84
CA LEU A 157 -12.90 -2.14 10.74
C LEU A 157 -13.06 -3.48 11.44
N GLY A 158 -12.83 -4.59 10.72
CA GLY A 158 -12.95 -5.95 11.25
C GLY A 158 -11.90 -6.35 12.29
N MET A 159 -10.92 -5.49 12.59
CA MET A 159 -9.99 -5.67 13.71
C MET A 159 -10.58 -5.23 15.05
N PHE A 160 -11.73 -4.54 15.04
CA PHE A 160 -12.39 -3.95 16.21
C PHE A 160 -13.76 -4.57 16.43
N GLU A 161 -14.19 -4.55 17.68
CA GLU A 161 -15.53 -5.01 18.04
C GLU A 161 -16.60 -4.15 17.36
N HIS A 162 -17.79 -4.73 17.16
CA HIS A 162 -18.84 -4.09 16.36
C HIS A 162 -19.31 -2.73 16.90
N ASP A 163 -19.36 -2.60 18.21
CA ASP A 163 -19.74 -1.37 18.91
C ASP A 163 -18.67 -0.25 18.84
N GLU A 164 -17.42 -0.61 18.60
CA GLU A 164 -16.32 0.34 18.41
C GLU A 164 -16.21 0.86 16.97
N GLN A 165 -16.73 0.11 15.99
CA GLN A 165 -16.56 0.42 14.56
C GLN A 165 -17.04 1.83 14.16
N PRO A 166 -18.12 2.41 14.70
CA PRO A 166 -18.51 3.79 14.38
C PRO A 166 -17.42 4.81 14.74
N GLN A 167 -16.73 4.63 15.87
CA GLN A 167 -15.62 5.49 16.26
C GLN A 167 -14.41 5.27 15.33
N ILE A 168 -14.11 4.01 15.00
CA ILE A 168 -13.00 3.69 14.10
C ILE A 168 -13.23 4.24 12.70
N ARG A 169 -14.47 4.23 12.18
CA ARG A 169 -14.82 4.88 10.90
C ARG A 169 -14.43 6.36 10.89
N ASN A 170 -14.76 7.10 11.96
CA ASN A 170 -14.38 8.50 12.10
C ASN A 170 -12.85 8.66 12.09
N ARG A 171 -12.11 7.85 12.84
CA ARG A 171 -10.64 7.88 12.85
C ARG A 171 -10.05 7.58 11.48
N LEU A 172 -10.57 6.58 10.77
CA LEU A 172 -10.11 6.22 9.41
C LEU A 172 -10.31 7.36 8.42
N VAL A 173 -11.48 8.03 8.41
CA VAL A 173 -11.72 9.14 7.48
C VAL A 173 -10.89 10.38 7.77
N ASP A 174 -10.44 10.56 9.00
CA ASP A 174 -9.59 11.69 9.39
C ASP A 174 -8.10 11.40 9.13
N THR A 175 -7.69 10.12 9.18
CA THR A 175 -6.28 9.72 9.08
C THR A 175 -5.87 9.20 7.71
N ILE A 176 -6.69 8.38 7.02
CA ILE A 176 -6.33 7.83 5.72
C ILE A 176 -6.13 8.96 4.71
N ARG A 177 -4.99 8.93 4.02
CA ARG A 177 -4.70 9.78 2.85
C ARG A 177 -4.85 8.99 1.57
N TRP A 178 -4.21 7.80 1.52
CA TRP A 178 -4.18 6.97 0.31
C TRP A 178 -4.26 5.48 0.65
N ILE A 179 -4.96 4.73 -0.19
CA ILE A 179 -4.88 3.27 -0.25
C ILE A 179 -4.45 2.89 -1.66
N ILE A 180 -3.37 2.12 -1.76
CA ILE A 180 -2.80 1.63 -3.01
C ILE A 180 -2.91 0.12 -3.01
N CYS A 181 -3.75 -0.43 -3.87
CA CYS A 181 -3.86 -1.87 -4.05
C CYS A 181 -3.05 -2.29 -5.28
N GLN A 182 -2.30 -3.38 -5.17
CA GLN A 182 -1.32 -3.77 -6.18
C GLN A 182 -1.45 -5.23 -6.59
N ARG A 183 -1.41 -5.47 -7.91
CA ARG A 183 -1.32 -6.80 -8.54
C ARG A 183 -0.11 -6.83 -9.47
N LEU A 184 0.52 -7.99 -9.64
CA LEU A 184 1.54 -8.21 -10.67
C LEU A 184 0.96 -9.08 -11.78
N LEU A 185 0.99 -8.55 -13.00
CA LEU A 185 0.48 -9.20 -14.20
C LEU A 185 1.63 -9.70 -15.07
N PRO A 186 1.49 -10.86 -15.76
CA PRO A 186 2.46 -11.30 -16.75
C PRO A 186 2.49 -10.33 -17.93
N LYS A 187 3.69 -9.97 -18.41
CA LYS A 187 3.87 -9.14 -19.60
C LYS A 187 3.96 -10.00 -20.87
N VAL A 188 3.54 -9.42 -22.00
CA VAL A 188 3.73 -10.01 -23.34
C VAL A 188 5.20 -10.33 -23.61
N ALA A 189 6.11 -9.42 -23.27
CA ALA A 189 7.57 -9.58 -23.46
C ALA A 189 8.25 -10.41 -22.37
N GLY A 190 7.49 -11.12 -21.54
CA GLY A 190 8.00 -11.83 -20.36
C GLY A 190 8.25 -10.94 -19.14
N GLY A 191 8.39 -11.56 -17.98
CA GLY A 191 8.45 -10.88 -16.70
C GLY A 191 7.07 -10.39 -16.24
N ARG A 192 7.05 -9.39 -15.34
CA ARG A 192 5.81 -8.89 -14.71
C ARG A 192 5.69 -7.37 -14.80
N VAL A 193 4.47 -6.86 -14.81
CA VAL A 193 4.15 -5.44 -14.68
C VAL A 193 3.16 -5.26 -13.54
N ALA A 194 3.33 -4.19 -12.76
CA ALA A 194 2.40 -3.88 -11.70
C ALA A 194 1.15 -3.17 -12.25
N ALA A 195 -0.01 -3.58 -11.76
CA ALA A 195 -1.27 -2.87 -11.93
C ALA A 195 -1.74 -2.35 -10.57
N PHE A 196 -2.40 -1.21 -10.59
CA PHE A 196 -2.78 -0.49 -9.38
C PHE A 196 -4.25 -0.13 -9.36
N GLU A 197 -4.84 -0.21 -8.17
CA GLU A 197 -6.00 0.56 -7.79
C GLU A 197 -5.54 1.60 -6.77
N VAL A 198 -5.88 2.86 -6.99
CA VAL A 198 -5.46 3.97 -6.14
C VAL A 198 -6.69 4.74 -5.68
N MET A 199 -6.90 4.77 -4.39
CA MET A 199 -7.94 5.54 -3.72
C MET A 199 -7.30 6.67 -2.90
N GLY A 200 -7.68 7.91 -3.20
CA GLY A 200 -7.37 9.08 -2.37
C GLY A 200 -8.57 9.49 -1.53
N MET A 201 -8.35 10.07 -0.36
CA MET A 201 -9.43 10.57 0.49
C MET A 201 -10.09 11.81 -0.12
N ASN A 202 -11.42 11.77 -0.26
CA ASN A 202 -12.27 12.90 -0.63
C ASN A 202 -13.62 12.82 0.10
N LEU A 203 -14.50 13.80 -0.09
CA LEU A 203 -15.80 13.85 0.59
C LEU A 203 -16.69 12.63 0.28
N ARG A 204 -16.67 12.11 -0.95
CA ARG A 204 -17.46 10.94 -1.35
C ARG A 204 -16.92 9.66 -0.70
N ILE A 205 -15.59 9.47 -0.68
CA ILE A 205 -14.95 8.35 0.03
C ILE A 205 -15.23 8.43 1.53
N ARG A 206 -15.14 9.64 2.11
CA ARG A 206 -15.48 9.87 3.52
C ARG A 206 -16.93 9.41 3.83
N GLU A 207 -17.89 9.81 2.99
CA GLU A 207 -19.30 9.43 3.15
C GLU A 207 -19.48 7.91 3.14
N VAL A 208 -18.83 7.20 2.18
CA VAL A 208 -18.93 5.74 2.07
C VAL A 208 -18.26 5.02 3.24
N ILE A 209 -17.14 5.51 3.74
CA ILE A 209 -16.51 4.93 4.94
C ILE A 209 -17.43 5.08 6.16
N LEU A 210 -18.06 6.24 6.32
CA LEU A 210 -18.93 6.51 7.48
C LEU A 210 -20.26 5.73 7.44
N ASN A 211 -20.91 5.70 6.27
CA ASN A 211 -22.29 5.25 6.12
C ASN A 211 -22.41 3.87 5.44
N GLY A 212 -21.33 3.34 4.89
CA GLY A 212 -21.34 2.13 4.06
C GLY A 212 -21.61 2.43 2.57
N GLU A 213 -21.40 1.41 1.74
CA GLU A 213 -21.73 1.46 0.31
C GLU A 213 -23.24 1.39 0.08
N SER A 214 -23.72 2.07 -0.97
CA SER A 214 -25.09 2.01 -1.44
C SER A 214 -25.13 2.07 -2.96
N GLU A 215 -26.30 1.91 -3.58
CA GLU A 215 -26.46 1.96 -5.04
C GLU A 215 -25.96 3.31 -5.59
N GLY A 216 -25.08 3.26 -6.59
CA GLY A 216 -24.43 4.43 -7.19
C GLY A 216 -23.35 5.11 -6.32
N LYS A 217 -23.07 4.56 -5.12
CA LYS A 217 -22.08 5.10 -4.16
C LYS A 217 -21.19 3.98 -3.62
N THR A 218 -20.48 3.28 -4.50
CA THR A 218 -19.49 2.26 -4.12
C THR A 218 -18.08 2.83 -4.20
N PHE A 219 -17.13 2.23 -3.48
CA PHE A 219 -15.71 2.58 -3.62
C PHE A 219 -15.27 2.52 -5.08
N TYR A 220 -15.65 1.46 -5.81
CA TYR A 220 -15.31 1.28 -7.22
C TYR A 220 -15.78 2.45 -8.09
N GLU A 221 -17.04 2.89 -7.96
CA GLU A 221 -17.62 3.98 -8.75
C GLU A 221 -16.96 5.32 -8.43
N ILE A 222 -16.72 5.60 -7.14
CA ILE A 222 -16.06 6.85 -6.74
C ILE A 222 -14.60 6.89 -7.19
N ILE A 223 -13.89 5.77 -7.14
CA ILE A 223 -12.52 5.67 -7.64
C ILE A 223 -12.50 5.84 -9.15
N THR A 224 -13.46 5.22 -9.87
CA THR A 224 -13.62 5.35 -11.33
C THR A 224 -13.77 6.80 -11.75
N ASP A 225 -14.59 7.58 -11.03
CA ASP A 225 -14.85 9.00 -11.30
C ASP A 225 -13.69 9.90 -10.84
N GLY A 226 -12.81 9.41 -9.99
CA GLY A 226 -11.76 10.19 -9.32
C GLY A 226 -10.46 10.38 -10.12
N THR A 227 -10.44 10.13 -11.41
CA THR A 227 -9.23 10.17 -12.26
C THR A 227 -8.52 11.53 -12.23
N ALA A 228 -9.25 12.63 -12.17
CA ALA A 228 -8.68 13.98 -12.05
C ALA A 228 -7.88 14.19 -10.75
N MET A 229 -8.18 13.42 -9.70
CA MET A 229 -7.44 13.41 -8.44
C MET A 229 -6.28 12.40 -8.42
N GLY A 230 -6.09 11.65 -9.51
CA GLY A 230 -5.09 10.60 -9.63
C GLY A 230 -5.56 9.25 -9.10
N MET A 231 -6.86 9.09 -8.80
CA MET A 231 -7.44 7.79 -8.49
C MET A 231 -7.58 6.95 -9.76
N THR A 232 -7.52 5.63 -9.62
CA THR A 232 -7.73 4.68 -10.72
C THR A 232 -8.19 3.34 -10.16
N THR A 233 -9.10 2.68 -10.84
CA THR A 233 -9.45 1.28 -10.55
C THR A 233 -8.46 0.32 -11.22
N PHE A 234 -8.40 -0.93 -10.77
CA PHE A 234 -7.64 -1.96 -11.48
C PHE A 234 -8.06 -2.07 -12.94
N ASP A 235 -9.37 -2.00 -13.22
CA ASP A 235 -9.88 -2.15 -14.58
C ASP A 235 -9.40 -1.04 -15.50
N GLN A 236 -9.46 0.22 -15.06
CA GLN A 236 -8.92 1.36 -15.80
C GLN A 236 -7.41 1.23 -16.04
N TYR A 237 -6.66 0.83 -15.00
CA TYR A 237 -5.20 0.70 -15.10
C TYR A 237 -4.80 -0.45 -16.03
N ILE A 238 -5.49 -1.59 -15.95
CA ILE A 238 -5.23 -2.75 -16.80
C ILE A 238 -5.56 -2.46 -18.28
N LEU A 239 -6.64 -1.70 -18.55
CA LEU A 239 -6.95 -1.23 -19.91
C LEU A 239 -5.81 -0.37 -20.48
N GLN A 240 -5.24 0.54 -19.68
CA GLN A 240 -4.07 1.33 -20.10
C GLN A 240 -2.84 0.46 -20.38
N LEU A 241 -2.63 -0.62 -19.60
CA LEU A 241 -1.55 -1.57 -19.86
C LEU A 241 -1.76 -2.35 -21.15
N TYR A 242 -3.00 -2.73 -21.44
CA TYR A 242 -3.39 -3.40 -22.68
C TYR A 242 -3.21 -2.48 -23.90
N GLU A 243 -3.69 -1.25 -23.84
CA GLU A 243 -3.53 -0.23 -24.89
C GLU A 243 -2.05 0.02 -25.23
N LYS A 244 -1.16 -0.04 -24.22
CA LYS A 244 0.30 0.05 -24.38
C LYS A 244 0.94 -1.25 -24.90
N GLY A 245 0.19 -2.31 -25.15
CA GLY A 245 0.68 -3.62 -25.60
C GLY A 245 1.51 -4.37 -24.52
N LEU A 246 1.40 -4.01 -23.25
CA LEU A 246 2.18 -4.62 -22.17
C LEU A 246 1.57 -5.94 -21.67
N VAL A 247 0.25 -6.10 -21.77
CA VAL A 247 -0.49 -7.30 -21.35
C VAL A 247 -1.41 -7.77 -22.49
N THR A 248 -1.70 -9.07 -22.50
CA THR A 248 -2.66 -9.64 -23.46
C THR A 248 -4.10 -9.39 -22.99
N GLU A 249 -5.06 -9.54 -23.91
CA GLU A 249 -6.48 -9.52 -23.59
C GLU A 249 -6.87 -10.59 -22.56
N GLU A 250 -6.34 -11.80 -22.72
CA GLU A 250 -6.54 -12.90 -21.76
C GLU A 250 -6.03 -12.48 -20.34
N THR A 251 -4.86 -11.88 -20.28
CA THR A 251 -4.32 -11.34 -19.02
C THR A 251 -5.24 -10.25 -18.46
N ALA A 252 -5.70 -9.30 -19.29
CA ALA A 252 -6.59 -8.23 -18.85
C ALA A 252 -7.89 -8.79 -18.28
N MET A 253 -8.53 -9.75 -18.99
CA MET A 253 -9.75 -10.42 -18.52
C MET A 253 -9.55 -11.30 -17.28
N GLY A 254 -8.36 -11.89 -17.13
CA GLY A 254 -8.02 -12.75 -15.97
C GLY A 254 -7.75 -11.98 -14.68
N TYR A 255 -7.28 -10.73 -14.79
CA TYR A 255 -6.85 -9.91 -13.63
C TYR A 255 -7.78 -8.73 -13.32
N CYS A 256 -8.81 -8.49 -14.11
CA CYS A 256 -9.79 -7.42 -13.89
C CYS A 256 -10.63 -7.67 -12.62
N SER A 257 -11.22 -6.58 -12.11
CA SER A 257 -12.17 -6.64 -11.00
C SER A 257 -13.61 -6.85 -11.51
N ARG A 258 -13.99 -6.21 -12.62
CA ARG A 258 -15.33 -6.30 -13.22
C ARG A 258 -15.25 -6.74 -14.69
N ARG A 259 -15.49 -8.02 -14.97
CA ARG A 259 -15.38 -8.60 -16.32
C ARG A 259 -16.21 -7.88 -17.39
N SER A 260 -17.44 -7.48 -17.05
CA SER A 260 -18.31 -6.77 -18.00
C SER A 260 -17.78 -5.37 -18.35
N ALA A 261 -17.19 -4.66 -17.40
CA ALA A 261 -16.58 -3.36 -17.64
C ALA A 261 -15.29 -3.52 -18.47
N MET A 262 -14.47 -4.52 -18.15
CA MET A 262 -13.25 -4.84 -18.89
C MET A 262 -13.57 -5.20 -20.35
N GLY A 263 -14.54 -6.08 -20.61
CA GLY A 263 -14.93 -6.48 -21.97
C GLY A 263 -15.32 -5.28 -22.83
N ARG A 264 -16.22 -4.41 -22.31
CA ARG A 264 -16.60 -3.18 -23.02
C ARG A 264 -15.40 -2.25 -23.31
N GLY A 265 -14.48 -2.12 -22.33
CA GLY A 265 -13.27 -1.31 -22.51
C GLY A 265 -12.34 -1.86 -23.58
N LEU A 266 -12.14 -3.17 -23.62
CA LEU A 266 -11.33 -3.85 -24.64
C LEU A 266 -11.93 -3.71 -26.06
N ASP A 267 -13.25 -3.84 -26.18
CA ASP A 267 -13.95 -3.66 -27.46
C ASP A 267 -13.79 -2.23 -28.00
N LEU A 268 -13.87 -1.21 -27.13
CA LEU A 268 -13.65 0.19 -27.49
C LEU A 268 -12.20 0.47 -27.96
N ILE A 269 -11.20 -0.20 -27.40
CA ILE A 269 -9.79 -0.03 -27.82
C ILE A 269 -9.53 -0.71 -29.17
N LYS A 270 -10.26 -1.79 -29.49
CA LYS A 270 -10.12 -2.50 -30.76
C LYS A 270 -10.87 -1.84 -31.96
N ALA A 271 -11.91 -1.03 -31.67
CA ALA A 271 -12.71 -0.32 -32.65
C ALA A 271 -11.98 0.93 -33.18
#